data_fcb6923d64f3849895122e3b992b94ed
#
_entry.id   fcb6923d64f3849895122e3b992b94ed
#
_cell.length_a   1.000
_cell.length_b   1.000
_cell.length_c   1.000
_cell.angle_alpha   90.00
_cell.angle_beta   90.00
_cell.angle_gamma   90.00
#
_symmetry.space_group_name_H-M   'P 1'
#
loop_
_entity.id
_entity.type
_entity.pdbx_description
1 polymer ?
#
loop_
_entity_poly.entity_id
_entity_poly.type
_entity_poly.pdbx_seq_one_letter_code
_entity_poly.pdbx_strand_id
1 'polypeptide(L)'
;MPIPKQVARLNKVGLNRVVVHIAPRMSGLGLILHRGRRSGREYRTPVQVFQARDGFIVALTYGADTDWLRNIQAAGGGLLRTRGLTFQVSEPRVYHDEERAGIRPAERRVLRALDVADFVHLKAVLRHSS
;
A
#
# COMPACT_ATOMS: atom_id res chain seq x y z
N MET A 1 16.73 -0.96 6.33
CA MET A 1 16.56 0.08 5.31
C MET A 1 15.48 -0.29 4.33
N PRO A 2 14.72 0.67 3.85
CA PRO A 2 13.80 0.40 2.75
C PRO A 2 14.55 -0.08 1.52
N ILE A 3 13.80 -0.63 0.57
CA ILE A 3 14.37 -1.12 -0.68
C ILE A 3 15.10 0.02 -1.41
N PRO A 4 16.31 -0.24 -1.95
CA PRO A 4 17.07 0.80 -2.66
C PRO A 4 16.28 1.42 -3.82
N LYS A 5 16.55 2.69 -4.09
CA LYS A 5 15.87 3.42 -5.17
C LYS A 5 16.03 2.75 -6.54
N GLN A 6 17.15 2.08 -6.77
CA GLN A 6 17.39 1.36 -8.02
C GLN A 6 16.39 0.23 -8.24
N VAL A 7 16.08 -0.51 -7.18
CA VAL A 7 15.08 -1.58 -7.24
C VAL A 7 13.69 -1.00 -7.44
N ALA A 8 13.38 0.10 -6.75
CA ALA A 8 12.10 0.78 -6.92
C ALA A 8 11.93 1.30 -8.35
N ARG A 9 13.01 1.78 -8.95
CA ARG A 9 12.99 2.26 -10.33
C ARG A 9 12.73 1.13 -11.33
N LEU A 10 13.35 -0.02 -11.12
CA LEU A 10 13.11 -1.21 -11.94
C LEU A 10 11.65 -1.66 -11.85
N ASN A 11 11.07 -1.66 -10.66
CA ASN A 11 9.68 -1.98 -10.46
C ASN A 11 8.75 -1.05 -11.23
N LYS A 12 9.06 0.25 -11.25
CA LYS A 12 8.25 1.21 -11.98
C LYS A 12 8.27 0.99 -13.50
N VAL A 13 9.43 0.61 -14.03
CA VAL A 13 9.62 0.51 -15.49
C VAL A 13 9.18 -0.85 -16.04
N GLY A 14 9.52 -1.94 -15.36
CA GLY A 14 9.28 -3.29 -15.88
C GLY A 14 8.22 -4.06 -15.12
N LEU A 15 8.54 -4.44 -13.89
CA LEU A 15 7.69 -5.32 -13.10
C LEU A 15 6.36 -4.68 -12.70
N ASN A 16 6.34 -3.37 -12.55
CA ASN A 16 5.14 -2.67 -12.12
C ASN A 16 3.97 -2.86 -13.07
N ARG A 17 4.23 -2.96 -14.37
CA ARG A 17 3.18 -3.19 -15.37
C ARG A 17 2.46 -4.51 -15.15
N VAL A 18 3.21 -5.56 -14.82
CA VAL A 18 2.64 -6.88 -14.57
C VAL A 18 1.92 -6.88 -13.21
N VAL A 19 2.56 -6.34 -12.19
CA VAL A 19 2.00 -6.33 -10.82
C VAL A 19 0.70 -5.52 -10.75
N VAL A 20 0.60 -4.43 -11.48
CA VAL A 20 -0.63 -3.61 -11.53
C VAL A 20 -1.83 -4.43 -11.96
N HIS A 21 -1.65 -5.39 -12.88
CA HIS A 21 -2.75 -6.21 -13.37
C HIS A 21 -3.11 -7.37 -12.45
N ILE A 22 -2.14 -7.93 -11.73
CA ILE A 22 -2.37 -9.12 -10.90
C ILE A 22 -2.58 -8.81 -9.41
N ALA A 23 -1.99 -7.72 -8.90
CA ALA A 23 -2.04 -7.40 -7.48
C ALA A 23 -3.45 -7.36 -6.89
N PRO A 24 -4.47 -6.78 -7.57
CA PRO A 24 -5.82 -6.74 -7.01
C PRO A 24 -6.47 -8.10 -6.80
N ARG A 25 -5.93 -9.15 -7.43
CA ARG A 25 -6.47 -10.51 -7.37
C ARG A 25 -5.72 -11.40 -6.39
N MET A 26 -4.53 -10.98 -5.95
CA MET A 26 -3.67 -11.78 -5.08
C MET A 26 -3.91 -11.42 -3.61
N SER A 27 -3.91 -12.45 -2.76
CA SER A 27 -3.96 -12.25 -1.32
C SER A 27 -2.67 -11.60 -0.83
N GLY A 28 -2.78 -10.62 0.03
CA GLY A 28 -1.62 -9.91 0.56
C GLY A 28 -1.10 -8.79 -0.34
N LEU A 29 -1.64 -8.67 -1.53
CA LEU A 29 -1.30 -7.58 -2.44
C LEU A 29 -2.55 -6.74 -2.74
N GLY A 30 -2.33 -5.47 -3.00
CA GLY A 30 -3.41 -4.57 -3.34
C GLY A 30 -2.95 -3.47 -4.28
N LEU A 31 -3.89 -2.70 -4.75
CA LEU A 31 -3.65 -1.60 -5.64
C LEU A 31 -4.28 -0.35 -5.03
N ILE A 32 -3.46 0.63 -4.69
CA ILE A 32 -3.92 1.93 -4.22
C ILE A 32 -4.20 2.80 -5.44
N LEU A 33 -5.43 3.29 -5.52
CA LEU A 33 -5.81 4.28 -6.52
C LEU A 33 -5.82 5.65 -5.84
N HIS A 34 -4.99 6.55 -6.34
CA HIS A 34 -4.82 7.86 -5.72
C HIS A 34 -4.73 8.94 -6.79
N ARG A 35 -5.03 10.17 -6.43
CA ARG A 35 -4.92 11.31 -7.32
C ARG A 35 -3.71 12.14 -6.96
N GLY A 36 -2.98 12.57 -7.98
CA GLY A 36 -1.86 13.48 -7.78
C GLY A 36 -2.32 14.76 -7.14
N ARG A 37 -1.67 15.15 -6.04
CA ARG A 37 -2.03 16.36 -5.30
C ARG A 37 -1.76 17.65 -6.07
N ARG A 38 -0.98 17.56 -7.14
CA ARG A 38 -0.67 18.70 -8.01
C ARG A 38 -1.36 18.60 -9.38
N SER A 39 -1.31 17.40 -9.98
CA SER A 39 -1.81 17.20 -11.35
C SER A 39 -3.27 16.81 -11.41
N GLY A 40 -3.83 16.25 -10.34
CA GLY A 40 -5.17 15.68 -10.34
C GLY A 40 -5.30 14.38 -11.11
N ARG A 41 -4.20 13.88 -11.68
CA ARG A 41 -4.20 12.62 -12.41
C ARG A 41 -4.42 11.45 -11.48
N GLU A 42 -5.10 10.43 -11.99
CA GLU A 42 -5.29 9.17 -11.28
C GLU A 42 -4.07 8.27 -11.48
N TYR A 43 -3.58 7.73 -10.39
CA TYR A 43 -2.45 6.81 -10.38
C TYR A 43 -2.84 5.52 -9.69
N ARG A 44 -2.13 4.44 -10.03
CA ARG A 44 -2.30 3.12 -9.42
C ARG A 44 -0.94 2.65 -8.91
N THR A 45 -0.88 2.29 -7.64
CA THR A 45 0.38 1.85 -7.03
C THR A 45 0.16 0.51 -6.35
N PRO A 46 0.93 -0.54 -6.72
CA PRO A 46 0.88 -1.82 -6.01
C PRO A 46 1.46 -1.68 -4.62
N VAL A 47 0.79 -2.27 -3.65
CA VAL A 47 1.21 -2.22 -2.25
C VAL A 47 1.01 -3.58 -1.60
N GLN A 48 1.74 -3.82 -0.53
CA GLN A 48 1.57 -4.99 0.31
C GLN A 48 0.59 -4.66 1.42
N VAL A 49 -0.48 -5.44 1.53
CA VAL A 49 -1.64 -5.14 2.35
C VAL A 49 -1.87 -6.22 3.38
N PHE A 50 -2.16 -5.83 4.61
CA PHE A 50 -2.53 -6.73 5.69
C PHE A 50 -3.86 -6.29 6.25
N GLN A 51 -4.71 -7.25 6.58
CA GLN A 51 -6.04 -6.97 7.11
C GLN A 51 -5.95 -6.49 8.56
N ALA A 52 -6.68 -5.43 8.87
CA ALA A 52 -6.82 -4.91 10.22
C ALA A 52 -8.29 -4.92 10.60
N ARG A 53 -8.58 -4.67 11.88
CA ARG A 53 -9.93 -4.74 12.42
C ARG A 53 -10.91 -3.79 11.69
N ASP A 54 -10.48 -2.57 11.43
CA ASP A 54 -11.32 -1.53 10.84
C ASP A 54 -10.82 -1.06 9.48
N GLY A 55 -9.93 -1.85 8.85
CA GLY A 55 -9.38 -1.48 7.57
C GLY A 55 -8.17 -2.31 7.21
N PHE A 56 -7.11 -1.64 6.81
CA PHE A 56 -5.91 -2.30 6.31
C PHE A 56 -4.66 -1.63 6.85
N ILE A 57 -3.60 -2.43 6.94
CA ILE A 57 -2.24 -1.97 7.19
C ILE A 57 -1.47 -2.16 5.90
N VAL A 58 -0.80 -1.12 5.44
CA VAL A 58 0.02 -1.17 4.24
C VAL A 58 1.48 -1.00 4.65
N ALA A 59 2.33 -1.92 4.19
CA ALA A 59 3.75 -1.83 4.46
C ALA A 59 4.39 -0.75 3.58
N LEU A 60 5.16 0.14 4.20
CA LEU A 60 5.85 1.21 3.50
C LEU A 60 7.22 0.70 3.02
N THR A 61 7.19 -0.19 2.04
CA THR A 61 8.36 -0.90 1.54
C THR A 61 9.43 0.04 1.00
N TYR A 62 9.03 1.17 0.44
CA TYR A 62 9.94 2.19 -0.07
C TYR A 62 10.05 3.41 0.85
N GLY A 63 9.61 3.25 2.11
CA GLY A 63 9.66 4.30 3.11
C GLY A 63 8.41 5.17 3.12
N ALA A 64 8.38 6.12 4.06
CA ALA A 64 7.23 7.00 4.26
C ALA A 64 7.21 8.20 3.31
N ASP A 65 8.24 8.36 2.49
CA ASP A 65 8.38 9.49 1.58
C ASP A 65 8.05 9.08 0.14
N THR A 66 6.83 8.59 -0.07
CA THR A 66 6.35 8.15 -1.37
C THR A 66 5.20 9.02 -1.84
N ASP A 67 5.08 9.16 -3.16
CA ASP A 67 4.04 10.02 -3.74
C ASP A 67 2.63 9.51 -3.45
N TRP A 68 2.42 8.19 -3.51
CA TRP A 68 1.08 7.67 -3.26
C TRP A 68 0.61 7.98 -1.84
N LEU A 69 1.50 7.86 -0.86
CA LEU A 69 1.16 8.15 0.54
C LEU A 69 0.87 9.64 0.72
N ARG A 70 1.70 10.50 0.15
CA ARG A 70 1.47 11.95 0.19
C ARG A 70 0.17 12.34 -0.47
N ASN A 71 -0.17 11.71 -1.59
CA ASN A 71 -1.42 11.96 -2.28
C ASN A 71 -2.63 11.56 -1.43
N ILE A 72 -2.55 10.38 -0.80
CA ILE A 72 -3.61 9.92 0.11
C ILE A 72 -3.75 10.84 1.31
N GLN A 73 -2.64 11.27 1.91
CA GLN A 73 -2.67 12.19 3.03
C GLN A 73 -3.29 13.53 2.65
N ALA A 74 -2.93 14.07 1.50
CA ALA A 74 -3.45 15.35 1.03
C ALA A 74 -4.94 15.29 0.74
N ALA A 75 -5.42 14.17 0.20
CA ALA A 75 -6.84 13.98 -0.14
C ALA A 75 -7.67 13.47 1.05
N GLY A 76 -7.04 13.00 2.10
CA GLY A 76 -7.72 12.37 3.23
C GLY A 76 -8.13 10.94 2.97
N GLY A 77 -7.77 10.37 1.82
CA GLY A 77 -8.13 9.01 1.48
C GLY A 77 -7.96 8.70 0.01
N GLY A 78 -8.49 7.54 -0.39
CA GLY A 78 -8.43 7.07 -1.77
C GLY A 78 -9.20 5.75 -1.89
N LEU A 79 -8.82 4.95 -2.87
CA LEU A 79 -9.41 3.62 -3.06
C LEU A 79 -8.32 2.56 -2.96
N LEU A 80 -8.70 1.42 -2.41
CA LEU A 80 -7.83 0.24 -2.35
C LEU A 80 -8.57 -0.93 -2.97
N ARG A 81 -7.94 -1.56 -3.95
CA ARG A 81 -8.46 -2.78 -4.55
C ARG A 81 -7.61 -3.95 -4.10
N THR A 82 -8.25 -4.93 -3.48
CA THR A 82 -7.58 -6.15 -3.02
C THR A 82 -8.59 -7.29 -3.00
N ARG A 83 -8.14 -8.49 -3.33
CA ARG A 83 -8.97 -9.69 -3.36
C ARG A 83 -10.22 -9.55 -4.24
N GLY A 84 -10.13 -8.77 -5.31
CA GLY A 84 -11.24 -8.54 -6.22
C GLY A 84 -12.29 -7.56 -5.70
N LEU A 85 -12.06 -6.94 -4.55
CA LEU A 85 -12.97 -5.99 -3.92
C LEU A 85 -12.36 -4.59 -3.93
N THR A 86 -13.23 -3.59 -3.92
CA THR A 86 -12.82 -2.18 -3.84
C THR A 86 -13.28 -1.60 -2.52
N PHE A 87 -12.35 -0.98 -1.81
CA PHE A 87 -12.61 -0.32 -0.53
C PHE A 87 -12.32 1.16 -0.65
N GLN A 88 -13.16 1.96 -0.02
CA GLN A 88 -12.83 3.37 0.19
C GLN A 88 -12.01 3.46 1.46
N VAL A 89 -10.81 4.01 1.36
CA VAL A 89 -9.88 4.13 2.49
C VAL A 89 -9.73 5.58 2.89
N SER A 90 -9.52 5.80 4.18
CA SER A 90 -9.46 7.14 4.76
C SER A 90 -8.60 7.13 6.02
N GLU A 91 -8.36 8.31 6.57
CA GLU A 91 -7.65 8.53 7.83
C GLU A 91 -6.30 7.80 7.86
N PRO A 92 -5.40 8.09 6.91
CA PRO A 92 -4.08 7.46 6.88
C PRO A 92 -3.27 7.85 8.10
N ARG A 93 -2.79 6.84 8.84
CA ARG A 93 -1.97 7.04 10.01
C ARG A 93 -0.68 6.26 9.86
N VAL A 94 0.43 6.96 9.70
CA VAL A 94 1.76 6.37 9.57
C VAL A 94 2.30 6.06 10.97
N TYR A 95 2.92 4.90 11.12
CA TYR A 95 3.53 4.49 12.38
C TYR A 95 4.71 3.58 12.13
N HIS A 96 5.57 3.45 13.13
CA HIS A 96 6.73 2.59 13.12
C HIS A 96 6.52 1.46 14.13
N ASP A 97 6.73 0.21 13.72
CA ASP A 97 6.59 -0.94 14.60
C ASP A 97 7.59 -2.03 14.24
N GLU A 98 8.64 -2.12 15.03
CA GLU A 98 9.68 -3.14 14.85
C GLU A 98 9.15 -4.57 15.08
N GLU A 99 8.11 -4.70 15.89
CA GLU A 99 7.51 -6.01 16.18
C GLU A 99 6.55 -6.48 15.09
N ARG A 100 6.12 -5.57 14.24
CA ARG A 100 5.24 -5.87 13.11
C ARG A 100 3.97 -6.60 13.54
N ALA A 101 3.32 -6.03 14.57
CA ALA A 101 2.09 -6.58 15.13
C ALA A 101 0.98 -6.65 14.08
N GLY A 102 0.18 -7.70 14.13
CA GLY A 102 -0.92 -7.90 13.20
C GLY A 102 -0.52 -8.49 11.86
N ILE A 103 0.75 -8.80 11.67
CA ILE A 103 1.28 -9.35 10.42
C ILE A 103 1.61 -10.83 10.63
N ARG A 104 1.28 -11.65 9.65
CA ARG A 104 1.52 -13.10 9.72
C ARG A 104 3.02 -13.41 9.86
N PRO A 105 3.40 -14.48 10.58
CA PRO A 105 4.81 -14.79 10.85
C PRO A 105 5.68 -14.90 9.59
N ALA A 106 5.18 -15.53 8.54
CA ALA A 106 5.94 -15.68 7.29
C ALA A 106 6.26 -14.33 6.67
N GLU A 107 5.28 -13.43 6.65
CA GLU A 107 5.44 -12.11 6.08
C GLU A 107 6.28 -11.20 6.97
N ARG A 108 6.20 -11.37 8.29
CA ARG A 108 7.08 -10.66 9.23
C ARG A 108 8.55 -10.97 8.95
N ARG A 109 8.87 -12.22 8.62
CA ARG A 109 10.25 -12.61 8.28
C ARG A 109 10.74 -11.87 7.04
N VAL A 110 9.91 -11.77 6.02
CA VAL A 110 10.26 -11.05 4.79
C VAL A 110 10.48 -9.57 5.08
N LEU A 111 9.57 -8.95 5.81
CA LEU A 111 9.69 -7.53 6.16
C LEU A 111 10.91 -7.27 7.02
N ARG A 112 11.23 -8.18 7.93
CA ARG A 112 12.42 -8.06 8.77
C ARG A 112 13.69 -8.16 7.93
N ALA A 113 13.73 -9.09 6.97
CA ALA A 113 14.86 -9.23 6.07
C ALA A 113 15.06 -7.98 5.21
N LEU A 114 13.99 -7.31 4.83
CA LEU A 114 14.01 -6.07 4.06
C LEU A 114 14.14 -4.82 4.93
N ASP A 115 14.19 -5.01 6.24
CA ASP A 115 14.24 -3.91 7.22
C ASP A 115 13.05 -2.93 7.08
N VAL A 116 11.87 -3.48 6.84
CA VAL A 116 10.65 -2.69 6.73
C VAL A 116 9.89 -2.74 8.06
N ALA A 117 9.75 -1.60 8.71
CA ALA A 117 9.05 -1.47 9.98
C ALA A 117 8.13 -0.24 10.02
N ASP A 118 8.00 0.45 8.90
CA ASP A 118 7.08 1.58 8.76
C ASP A 118 5.84 1.14 8.02
N PHE A 119 4.70 1.56 8.54
CA PHE A 119 3.40 1.15 8.04
C PHE A 119 2.44 2.33 8.02
N VAL A 120 1.39 2.21 7.22
CA VAL A 120 0.27 3.14 7.31
C VAL A 120 -1.01 2.33 7.57
N HIS A 121 -1.76 2.77 8.58
CA HIS A 121 -3.08 2.23 8.86
C HIS A 121 -4.11 3.05 8.10
N LEU A 122 -5.02 2.36 7.41
CA LEU A 122 -6.09 2.97 6.64
C LEU A 122 -7.42 2.41 7.12
N LYS A 123 -8.35 3.27 7.50
CA LYS A 123 -9.74 2.84 7.70
C LYS A 123 -10.33 2.51 6.34
N ALA A 124 -11.13 1.46 6.29
CA ALA A 124 -11.70 1.00 5.03
C ALA A 124 -13.17 0.69 5.14
N VAL A 125 -13.92 1.08 4.12
CA VAL A 125 -15.32 0.72 3.96
C VAL A 125 -15.47 0.07 2.59
N LEU A 126 -16.13 -1.09 2.56
CA LEU A 126 -16.37 -1.79 1.31
C LEU A 126 -17.24 -0.93 0.41
N ARG A 127 -16.75 -0.66 -0.79
CA ARG A 127 -17.52 0.08 -1.79
C ARG A 127 -18.35 -0.91 -2.58
N HIS A 128 -19.67 -0.69 -2.60
CA HIS A 128 -20.54 -1.48 -3.43
C HIS A 128 -20.33 -1.10 -4.88
N SER A 129 -19.86 -2.07 -5.68
CA SER A 129 -19.75 -1.85 -7.11
C SER A 129 -21.15 -1.90 -7.71
N SER A 130 -21.50 -0.84 -8.30
CA SER A 130 -22.73 -0.80 -9.09
C SER A 130 -22.47 -1.42 -10.46
#